data_ddc4a395bd43466dc8534ebd484ccc1e
#
_entry.id   ddc4a395bd43466dc8534ebd484ccc1e
#
_cell.length_a   1.000
_cell.length_b   1.000
_cell.length_c   1.000
_cell.angle_alpha   90.00
_cell.angle_beta   90.00
_cell.angle_gamma   90.00
#
_symmetry.space_group_name_H-M   'P 1'
#
loop_
_entity.id
_entity.type
_entity.pdbx_description
1 polymer ?
#
loop_
_entity_poly.entity_id
_entity_poly.type
_entity_poly.pdbx_seq_one_letter_code
_entity_poly.pdbx_strand_id
1 'polypeptide(L)'
;MTHLIRRAILFALIGLSLSSCYFSGGNNRLTVLQRVDSLMVNHPDSALSLLESIDNTDTLLRADRAYYALLLTQAKDKNYIKHTTDSVMHKVVDYYDSGNNDVLRMKAHYYLARVYQDMDSVSASVGEFLIALQLAEGVKDSDFICLSAANLGHFLKEHDLPDEADSYYQRAEEVALSKRDSLYWALVLINRADISMHKGKEYYEEAEIELLKVLEFTKSNDYMSVKRTATNSLLFLYSNMGRYDDAIQLGREYIYTQSDSIKKIDAYLILGDAFYNLSQNDSAYFYLKIKKLILELLKGKMYPNF
;
A
#
# COMPACT_ATOMS: atom_id res chain seq x y z
N MET A 1 -7.10 67.76 -25.91
CA MET A 1 -8.00 66.64 -25.53
C MET A 1 -7.50 65.24 -25.97
N THR A 2 -6.77 65.13 -27.04
CA THR A 2 -6.29 63.85 -27.61
C THR A 2 -5.13 63.16 -26.83
N HIS A 3 -4.25 63.93 -26.16
CA HIS A 3 -3.12 63.38 -25.41
C HIS A 3 -3.52 62.74 -24.06
N LEU A 4 -4.54 63.30 -23.39
CA LEU A 4 -5.04 62.74 -22.11
C LEU A 4 -5.77 61.42 -22.32
N ILE A 5 -6.56 61.32 -23.38
CA ILE A 5 -7.29 60.10 -23.72
C ILE A 5 -6.32 58.94 -24.10
N ARG A 6 -5.26 59.26 -24.87
CA ARG A 6 -4.21 58.26 -25.19
C ARG A 6 -3.46 57.75 -23.97
N ARG A 7 -3.16 58.60 -23.00
CA ARG A 7 -2.52 58.20 -21.72
C ARG A 7 -3.46 57.34 -20.88
N ALA A 8 -4.77 57.70 -20.79
CA ALA A 8 -5.75 56.90 -20.05
C ALA A 8 -5.95 55.52 -20.67
N ILE A 9 -5.96 55.39 -21.99
CA ILE A 9 -6.03 54.11 -22.69
C ILE A 9 -4.76 53.25 -22.47
N LEU A 10 -3.58 53.89 -22.45
CA LEU A 10 -2.30 53.21 -22.19
C LEU A 10 -2.24 52.66 -20.76
N PHE A 11 -2.71 53.40 -19.76
CA PHE A 11 -2.79 52.94 -18.38
C PHE A 11 -3.85 51.84 -18.19
N ALA A 12 -4.97 51.87 -18.90
CA ALA A 12 -5.98 50.81 -18.89
C ALA A 12 -5.47 49.54 -19.54
N LEU A 13 -4.69 49.58 -20.62
CA LEU A 13 -4.07 48.45 -21.26
C LEU A 13 -2.94 47.81 -20.42
N ILE A 14 -2.16 48.62 -19.70
CA ILE A 14 -1.14 48.10 -18.77
C ILE A 14 -1.81 47.48 -17.54
N GLY A 15 -2.91 48.04 -17.03
CA GLY A 15 -3.68 47.46 -15.93
C GLY A 15 -4.31 46.11 -16.31
N LEU A 16 -4.78 45.91 -17.55
CA LEU A 16 -5.32 44.66 -18.05
C LEU A 16 -4.26 43.59 -18.28
N SER A 17 -3.04 43.96 -18.66
CA SER A 17 -1.93 43.01 -18.81
C SER A 17 -1.37 42.50 -17.48
N LEU A 18 -1.42 43.27 -16.42
CA LEU A 18 -1.01 42.86 -15.08
C LEU A 18 -2.05 41.96 -14.40
N SER A 19 -3.34 42.16 -14.69
CA SER A 19 -4.41 41.28 -14.18
C SER A 19 -4.39 39.89 -14.86
N SER A 20 -3.96 39.78 -16.11
CA SER A 20 -3.87 38.52 -16.84
C SER A 20 -2.79 37.58 -16.29
N CYS A 21 -1.66 38.11 -15.79
CA CYS A 21 -0.62 37.27 -15.16
C CYS A 21 -1.01 36.75 -13.79
N TYR A 22 -1.85 37.46 -13.04
CA TYR A 22 -2.31 36.99 -11.72
C TYR A 22 -3.38 35.86 -11.82
N PHE A 23 -4.19 35.86 -12.88
CA PHE A 23 -5.22 34.86 -13.10
C PHE A 23 -4.67 33.57 -13.71
N SER A 24 -3.52 33.61 -14.39
CA SER A 24 -2.88 32.45 -15.01
C SER A 24 -2.16 31.54 -13.99
N GLY A 25 -1.73 32.07 -12.85
CA GLY A 25 -0.98 31.30 -11.85
C GLY A 25 -1.83 30.28 -11.09
N GLY A 26 -3.10 30.59 -10.82
CA GLY A 26 -4.00 29.69 -10.08
C GLY A 26 -4.44 28.47 -10.91
N ASN A 27 -4.81 28.70 -12.16
CA ASN A 27 -5.21 27.60 -13.07
C ASN A 27 -4.05 26.64 -13.38
N ASN A 28 -2.82 27.13 -13.45
CA ASN A 28 -1.66 26.30 -13.73
C ASN A 28 -1.32 25.37 -12.54
N ARG A 29 -1.48 25.84 -11.31
CA ARG A 29 -1.19 25.04 -10.10
C ARG A 29 -2.21 23.92 -9.88
N LEU A 30 -3.50 24.20 -10.04
CA LEU A 30 -4.54 23.18 -9.95
C LEU A 30 -4.34 22.10 -11.02
N THR A 31 -3.96 22.49 -12.23
CA THR A 31 -3.65 21.55 -13.34
C THR A 31 -2.45 20.67 -12.98
N VAL A 32 -1.43 21.20 -12.29
CA VAL A 32 -0.30 20.40 -11.80
C VAL A 32 -0.75 19.40 -10.74
N LEU A 33 -1.56 19.79 -9.77
CA LEU A 33 -2.08 18.87 -8.73
C LEU A 33 -2.97 17.77 -9.34
N GLN A 34 -3.80 18.09 -10.32
CA GLN A 34 -4.59 17.08 -11.05
C GLN A 34 -3.70 16.10 -11.83
N ARG A 35 -2.63 16.59 -12.44
CA ARG A 35 -1.64 15.72 -13.09
C ARG A 35 -0.95 14.80 -12.09
N VAL A 36 -0.58 15.32 -10.91
CA VAL A 36 -0.02 14.52 -9.82
C VAL A 36 -0.97 13.41 -9.41
N ASP A 37 -2.26 13.73 -9.19
CA ASP A 37 -3.27 12.73 -8.81
C ASP A 37 -3.39 11.61 -9.88
N SER A 38 -3.31 11.96 -11.16
CA SER A 38 -3.34 10.98 -12.26
C SER A 38 -2.10 10.06 -12.30
N LEU A 39 -0.96 10.50 -11.80
CA LEU A 39 0.28 9.70 -11.71
C LEU A 39 0.32 8.79 -10.48
N MET A 40 -0.51 9.07 -9.48
CA MET A 40 -0.42 8.48 -8.15
C MET A 40 -0.55 6.95 -8.13
N VAL A 41 -1.25 6.37 -9.09
CA VAL A 41 -1.46 4.90 -9.16
C VAL A 41 -0.25 4.21 -9.78
N ASN A 42 0.24 4.69 -10.92
CA ASN A 42 1.23 3.98 -11.74
C ASN A 42 2.66 4.51 -11.57
N HIS A 43 2.82 5.78 -11.15
CA HIS A 43 4.10 6.47 -11.04
C HIS A 43 4.17 7.33 -9.78
N PRO A 44 4.02 6.72 -8.56
CA PRO A 44 4.00 7.47 -7.30
C PRO A 44 5.32 8.20 -6.99
N ASP A 45 6.45 7.70 -7.47
CA ASP A 45 7.77 8.35 -7.42
C ASP A 45 7.78 9.66 -8.20
N SER A 46 7.26 9.63 -9.42
CA SER A 46 7.13 10.84 -10.27
C SER A 46 6.12 11.83 -9.69
N ALA A 47 5.02 11.33 -9.10
CA ALA A 47 4.03 12.17 -8.40
C ALA A 47 4.69 12.89 -7.20
N LEU A 48 5.48 12.18 -6.39
CA LEU A 48 6.21 12.75 -5.26
C LEU A 48 7.21 13.83 -5.73
N SER A 49 8.02 13.51 -6.73
CA SER A 49 9.00 14.47 -7.28
C SER A 49 8.35 15.74 -7.81
N LEU A 50 7.18 15.64 -8.48
CA LEU A 50 6.43 16.80 -8.93
C LEU A 50 5.89 17.64 -7.76
N LEU A 51 5.38 17.00 -6.70
CA LEU A 51 4.91 17.72 -5.51
C LEU A 51 6.04 18.45 -4.80
N GLU A 52 7.20 17.83 -4.65
CA GLU A 52 8.37 18.41 -4.02
C GLU A 52 8.97 19.58 -4.84
N SER A 53 8.71 19.61 -6.14
CA SER A 53 9.13 20.72 -7.01
C SER A 53 8.24 21.96 -6.94
N ILE A 54 7.11 21.91 -6.20
CA ILE A 54 6.20 23.05 -6.06
C ILE A 54 6.74 24.02 -4.99
N ASP A 55 7.22 25.16 -5.44
CA ASP A 55 7.69 26.24 -4.56
C ASP A 55 6.53 27.03 -3.92
N ASN A 56 6.82 27.66 -2.78
CA ASN A 56 5.92 28.60 -2.10
C ASN A 56 4.52 28.01 -1.80
N THR A 57 4.48 26.80 -1.29
CA THR A 57 3.23 26.09 -0.93
C THR A 57 2.39 26.87 0.10
N ASP A 58 3.01 27.72 0.93
CA ASP A 58 2.32 28.59 1.89
C ASP A 58 1.44 29.64 1.22
N THR A 59 1.72 29.97 -0.04
CA THR A 59 0.93 30.96 -0.82
C THR A 59 -0.26 30.32 -1.54
N LEU A 60 -0.43 29.00 -1.44
CA LEU A 60 -1.57 28.31 -2.02
C LEU A 60 -2.88 28.77 -1.35
N LEU A 61 -3.96 28.82 -2.13
CA LEU A 61 -5.31 28.99 -1.59
C LEU A 61 -5.63 27.82 -0.64
N ARG A 62 -6.52 28.04 0.30
CA ARG A 62 -6.87 27.04 1.33
C ARG A 62 -7.25 25.68 0.72
N ALA A 63 -8.02 25.68 -0.37
CA ALA A 63 -8.42 24.47 -1.10
C ALA A 63 -7.23 23.76 -1.73
N ASP A 64 -6.39 24.48 -2.48
CA ASP A 64 -5.22 23.90 -3.16
C ASP A 64 -4.19 23.39 -2.16
N ARG A 65 -4.05 24.08 -1.02
CA ARG A 65 -3.16 23.67 0.08
C ARG A 65 -3.62 22.36 0.72
N ALA A 66 -4.92 22.22 0.98
CA ALA A 66 -5.48 20.97 1.51
C ALA A 66 -5.30 19.82 0.50
N TYR A 67 -5.56 20.07 -0.79
CA TYR A 67 -5.38 19.07 -1.82
C TYR A 67 -3.90 18.71 -2.03
N TYR A 68 -3.00 19.68 -2.06
CA TYR A 68 -1.55 19.43 -2.09
C TYR A 68 -1.08 18.56 -0.92
N ALA A 69 -1.50 18.91 0.31
CA ALA A 69 -1.11 18.16 1.50
C ALA A 69 -1.64 16.72 1.49
N LEU A 70 -2.86 16.51 1.03
CA LEU A 70 -3.44 15.16 0.84
C LEU A 70 -2.62 14.36 -0.17
N LEU A 71 -2.34 14.93 -1.35
CA LEU A 71 -1.56 14.25 -2.40
C LEU A 71 -0.12 13.96 -1.95
N LEU A 72 0.50 14.87 -1.19
CA LEU A 72 1.86 14.67 -0.67
C LEU A 72 1.90 13.51 0.35
N THR A 73 0.90 13.43 1.23
CA THR A 73 0.79 12.30 2.17
C THR A 73 0.58 11.00 1.42
N GLN A 74 -0.33 10.97 0.44
CA GLN A 74 -0.56 9.83 -0.42
C GLN A 74 0.71 9.40 -1.18
N ALA A 75 1.44 10.35 -1.76
CA ALA A 75 2.67 10.06 -2.50
C ALA A 75 3.76 9.48 -1.59
N LYS A 76 3.91 10.01 -0.38
CA LYS A 76 4.85 9.49 0.62
C LYS A 76 4.49 8.06 1.04
N ASP A 77 3.22 7.80 1.37
CA ASP A 77 2.73 6.47 1.72
C ASP A 77 3.02 5.44 0.61
N LYS A 78 2.72 5.79 -0.65
CA LYS A 78 2.97 4.92 -1.80
C LYS A 78 4.45 4.70 -2.13
N ASN A 79 5.32 5.59 -1.69
CA ASN A 79 6.79 5.47 -1.79
C ASN A 79 7.42 4.89 -0.51
N TYR A 80 6.62 4.35 0.41
CA TYR A 80 7.08 3.74 1.67
C TYR A 80 7.88 4.69 2.57
N ILE A 81 7.60 5.99 2.50
CA ILE A 81 8.20 7.02 3.34
C ILE A 81 7.35 7.16 4.61
N LYS A 82 7.93 6.74 5.74
CA LYS A 82 7.24 6.74 7.04
C LYS A 82 6.88 8.14 7.50
N HIS A 83 5.64 8.33 7.94
CA HIS A 83 5.16 9.57 8.52
C HIS A 83 5.52 9.64 10.02
N THR A 84 5.87 10.83 10.49
CA THR A 84 6.28 11.06 11.88
C THR A 84 5.39 12.05 12.62
N THR A 85 4.39 12.62 11.95
CA THR A 85 3.45 13.59 12.52
C THR A 85 2.11 13.54 11.77
N ASP A 86 1.04 13.71 12.49
CA ASP A 86 -0.35 13.76 12.01
C ASP A 86 -0.87 15.19 11.78
N SER A 87 -0.13 16.21 12.26
CA SER A 87 -0.60 17.60 12.34
C SER A 87 -1.03 18.21 10.99
N VAL A 88 -0.41 17.76 9.89
CA VAL A 88 -0.78 18.20 8.54
C VAL A 88 -2.11 17.56 8.13
N MET A 89 -2.26 16.25 8.36
CA MET A 89 -3.46 15.51 7.96
C MET A 89 -4.69 15.89 8.79
N HIS A 90 -4.55 16.27 10.05
CA HIS A 90 -5.66 16.86 10.81
C HIS A 90 -6.24 18.11 10.12
N LYS A 91 -5.40 19.02 9.66
CA LYS A 91 -5.87 20.22 8.92
C LYS A 91 -6.54 19.86 7.59
N VAL A 92 -6.11 18.77 6.95
CA VAL A 92 -6.70 18.25 5.72
C VAL A 92 -8.08 17.66 6.00
N VAL A 93 -8.19 16.82 7.04
CA VAL A 93 -9.47 16.23 7.47
C VAL A 93 -10.45 17.33 7.87
N ASP A 94 -10.06 18.28 8.75
CA ASP A 94 -10.89 19.41 9.16
C ASP A 94 -11.41 20.22 7.96
N TYR A 95 -10.58 20.38 6.93
CA TYR A 95 -10.98 21.08 5.71
C TYR A 95 -12.04 20.31 4.93
N TYR A 96 -11.85 19.01 4.71
CA TYR A 96 -12.77 18.20 3.89
C TYR A 96 -14.04 17.82 4.67
N ASP A 97 -14.00 17.68 5.99
CA ASP A 97 -15.18 17.47 6.83
C ASP A 97 -16.13 18.66 6.84
N SER A 98 -15.57 19.86 6.68
CA SER A 98 -16.38 21.09 6.54
C SER A 98 -16.94 21.31 5.13
N GLY A 99 -16.56 20.46 4.16
CA GLY A 99 -16.93 20.60 2.75
C GLY A 99 -17.96 19.55 2.31
N ASN A 100 -18.19 19.51 0.99
CA ASN A 100 -19.17 18.62 0.36
C ASN A 100 -18.52 17.62 -0.62
N ASN A 101 -17.20 17.42 -0.55
CA ASN A 101 -16.50 16.50 -1.42
C ASN A 101 -16.19 15.20 -0.69
N ASP A 102 -17.15 14.28 -0.69
CA ASP A 102 -17.05 13.01 0.04
C ASP A 102 -15.92 12.11 -0.48
N VAL A 103 -15.50 12.23 -1.74
CA VAL A 103 -14.37 11.46 -2.29
C VAL A 103 -13.05 11.94 -1.69
N LEU A 104 -12.80 13.25 -1.61
CA LEU A 104 -11.59 13.78 -1.00
C LEU A 104 -11.61 13.64 0.53
N ARG A 105 -12.80 13.74 1.14
CA ARG A 105 -13.02 13.47 2.56
C ARG A 105 -12.67 12.02 2.90
N MET A 106 -13.15 11.05 2.14
CA MET A 106 -12.80 9.64 2.26
C MET A 106 -11.28 9.41 2.17
N LYS A 107 -10.63 9.97 1.14
CA LYS A 107 -9.18 9.90 0.98
C LYS A 107 -8.44 10.52 2.18
N ALA A 108 -8.93 11.65 2.71
CA ALA A 108 -8.32 12.32 3.85
C ALA A 108 -8.31 11.44 5.11
N HIS A 109 -9.45 10.82 5.44
CA HIS A 109 -9.55 9.89 6.56
C HIS A 109 -8.68 8.65 6.34
N TYR A 110 -8.70 8.06 5.14
CA TYR A 110 -7.85 6.92 4.82
C TYR A 110 -6.37 7.22 5.02
N TYR A 111 -5.87 8.34 4.51
CA TYR A 111 -4.45 8.69 4.66
C TYR A 111 -4.08 9.20 6.05
N LEU A 112 -5.02 9.74 6.82
CA LEU A 112 -4.81 9.98 8.25
C LEU A 112 -4.66 8.67 9.02
N ALA A 113 -5.47 7.66 8.70
CA ALA A 113 -5.32 6.31 9.26
C ALA A 113 -3.95 5.71 8.96
N ARG A 114 -3.45 5.86 7.72
CA ARG A 114 -2.09 5.42 7.32
C ARG A 114 -1.00 6.15 8.09
N VAL A 115 -1.15 7.46 8.30
CA VAL A 115 -0.24 8.24 9.15
C VAL A 115 -0.23 7.70 10.58
N TYR A 116 -1.38 7.40 11.15
CA TYR A 116 -1.47 6.81 12.50
C TYR A 116 -0.86 5.41 12.57
N GLN A 117 -0.96 4.59 11.52
CA GLN A 117 -0.24 3.31 11.45
C GLN A 117 1.28 3.51 11.52
N ASP A 118 1.81 4.47 10.75
CA ASP A 118 3.23 4.80 10.78
C ASP A 118 3.72 5.28 12.15
N MET A 119 2.84 5.91 12.92
CA MET A 119 3.08 6.42 14.28
C MET A 119 2.77 5.41 15.38
N ASP A 120 2.42 4.18 15.03
CA ASP A 120 2.01 3.11 15.94
C ASP A 120 0.80 3.52 16.83
N SER A 121 -0.04 4.46 16.33
CA SER A 121 -1.25 4.97 17.01
C SER A 121 -2.48 4.16 16.62
N VAL A 122 -2.52 2.99 17.12
CA VAL A 122 -3.42 1.87 16.84
C VAL A 122 -4.91 2.25 16.84
N SER A 123 -5.42 2.71 17.97
CA SER A 123 -6.85 3.03 18.14
C SER A 123 -7.31 4.16 17.22
N ALA A 124 -6.45 5.18 17.03
CA ALA A 124 -6.73 6.29 16.14
C ALA A 124 -6.78 5.82 14.67
N SER A 125 -5.83 4.96 14.26
CA SER A 125 -5.80 4.38 12.92
C SER A 125 -7.07 3.61 12.60
N VAL A 126 -7.54 2.75 13.51
CA VAL A 126 -8.80 1.99 13.32
C VAL A 126 -9.99 2.92 13.18
N GLY A 127 -10.09 3.94 14.04
CA GLY A 127 -11.18 4.91 13.96
C GLY A 127 -11.26 5.59 12.60
N GLU A 128 -10.12 6.03 12.07
CA GLU A 128 -10.06 6.70 10.78
C GLU A 128 -10.32 5.75 9.60
N PHE A 129 -9.84 4.49 9.66
CA PHE A 129 -10.19 3.49 8.63
C PHE A 129 -11.68 3.15 8.62
N LEU A 130 -12.35 3.10 9.77
CA LEU A 130 -13.80 2.88 9.83
C LEU A 130 -14.58 4.03 9.18
N ILE A 131 -14.17 5.28 9.43
CA ILE A 131 -14.77 6.45 8.77
C ILE A 131 -14.51 6.39 7.25
N ALA A 132 -13.28 6.10 6.85
CA ALA A 132 -12.92 5.97 5.44
C ALA A 132 -13.72 4.87 4.74
N LEU A 133 -13.92 3.71 5.37
CA LEU A 133 -14.73 2.61 4.85
C LEU A 133 -16.18 3.03 4.66
N GLN A 134 -16.80 3.65 5.67
CA GLN A 134 -18.16 4.13 5.59
C GLN A 134 -18.35 5.16 4.46
N LEU A 135 -17.43 6.09 4.31
CA LEU A 135 -17.45 7.08 3.23
C LEU A 135 -17.25 6.42 1.86
N ALA A 136 -16.33 5.46 1.75
CA ALA A 136 -16.08 4.71 0.52
C ALA A 136 -17.33 3.94 0.07
N GLU A 137 -18.06 3.34 0.98
CA GLU A 137 -19.35 2.68 0.71
C GLU A 137 -20.41 3.69 0.25
N GLY A 138 -20.46 4.86 0.87
CA GLY A 138 -21.36 5.95 0.48
C GLY A 138 -21.16 6.46 -0.94
N VAL A 139 -19.89 6.65 -1.35
CA VAL A 139 -19.51 7.08 -2.70
C VAL A 139 -19.34 5.92 -3.68
N LYS A 140 -19.46 4.67 -3.22
CA LYS A 140 -19.27 3.43 -3.99
C LYS A 140 -17.87 3.32 -4.61
N ASP A 141 -16.85 3.79 -3.90
CA ASP A 141 -15.44 3.65 -4.31
C ASP A 141 -14.91 2.30 -3.86
N SER A 142 -14.95 1.35 -4.77
CA SER A 142 -14.56 -0.03 -4.49
C SER A 142 -13.09 -0.18 -4.12
N ASP A 143 -12.19 0.68 -4.62
CA ASP A 143 -10.76 0.60 -4.30
C ASP A 143 -10.54 0.95 -2.82
N PHE A 144 -11.18 2.04 -2.36
CA PHE A 144 -11.08 2.45 -0.98
C PHE A 144 -11.89 1.55 -0.02
N ILE A 145 -12.98 0.90 -0.48
CA ILE A 145 -13.64 -0.17 0.29
C ILE A 145 -12.65 -1.32 0.52
N CYS A 146 -12.02 -1.85 -0.54
CA CYS A 146 -11.03 -2.93 -0.42
C CYS A 146 -9.85 -2.52 0.46
N LEU A 147 -9.28 -1.34 0.23
CA LEU A 147 -8.12 -0.85 0.97
C LEU A 147 -8.42 -0.66 2.46
N SER A 148 -9.55 -0.03 2.80
CA SER A 148 -9.93 0.22 4.20
C SER A 148 -10.29 -1.08 4.91
N ALA A 149 -11.06 -1.97 4.28
CA ALA A 149 -11.41 -3.25 4.83
C ALA A 149 -10.16 -4.14 5.04
N ALA A 150 -9.25 -4.21 4.06
CA ALA A 150 -8.03 -4.99 4.19
C ALA A 150 -7.12 -4.47 5.34
N ASN A 151 -6.99 -3.15 5.50
CA ASN A 151 -6.23 -2.59 6.63
C ASN A 151 -6.89 -2.87 7.98
N LEU A 152 -8.23 -2.78 8.07
CA LEU A 152 -8.97 -3.15 9.29
C LEU A 152 -8.79 -4.63 9.61
N GLY A 153 -8.93 -5.51 8.62
CA GLY A 153 -8.71 -6.94 8.78
C GLY A 153 -7.29 -7.26 9.25
N HIS A 154 -6.28 -6.67 8.61
CA HIS A 154 -4.88 -6.85 9.03
C HIS A 154 -4.67 -6.40 10.49
N PHE A 155 -5.21 -5.25 10.84
CA PHE A 155 -5.09 -4.70 12.17
C PHE A 155 -5.74 -5.60 13.23
N LEU A 156 -6.97 -6.08 12.99
CA LEU A 156 -7.69 -6.95 13.92
C LEU A 156 -6.97 -8.30 14.09
N LYS A 157 -6.40 -8.84 13.01
CA LYS A 157 -5.57 -10.04 13.07
C LYS A 157 -4.35 -9.87 13.99
N GLU A 158 -3.62 -8.74 13.86
CA GLU A 158 -2.44 -8.45 14.70
C GLU A 158 -2.79 -8.25 16.19
N HIS A 159 -4.08 -8.10 16.51
CA HIS A 159 -4.60 -7.96 17.87
C HIS A 159 -5.39 -9.18 18.37
N ASP A 160 -5.12 -10.35 17.78
CA ASP A 160 -5.75 -11.63 18.16
C ASP A 160 -7.29 -11.63 18.04
N LEU A 161 -7.83 -10.92 17.04
CA LEU A 161 -9.27 -10.87 16.70
C LEU A 161 -9.50 -11.44 15.29
N PRO A 162 -9.20 -12.73 15.06
CA PRO A 162 -9.21 -13.31 13.71
C PRO A 162 -10.60 -13.43 13.10
N ASP A 163 -11.67 -13.60 13.89
CA ASP A 163 -13.03 -13.71 13.36
C ASP A 163 -13.55 -12.36 12.86
N GLU A 164 -13.30 -11.30 13.61
CA GLU A 164 -13.60 -9.93 13.18
C GLU A 164 -12.77 -9.54 11.97
N ALA A 165 -11.49 -9.91 11.95
CA ALA A 165 -10.61 -9.69 10.80
C ALA A 165 -11.14 -10.35 9.54
N ASP A 166 -11.58 -11.62 9.62
CA ASP A 166 -12.14 -12.35 8.49
C ASP A 166 -13.37 -11.65 7.90
N SER A 167 -14.23 -11.08 8.73
CA SER A 167 -15.42 -10.35 8.28
C SER A 167 -15.08 -9.17 7.35
N TYR A 168 -14.02 -8.42 7.66
CA TYR A 168 -13.54 -7.33 6.81
C TYR A 168 -12.89 -7.83 5.52
N TYR A 169 -12.14 -8.95 5.58
CA TYR A 169 -11.58 -9.54 4.37
C TYR A 169 -12.65 -10.14 3.46
N GLN A 170 -13.70 -10.75 4.00
CA GLN A 170 -14.86 -11.18 3.22
C GLN A 170 -15.50 -10.00 2.50
N ARG A 171 -15.67 -8.87 3.18
CA ARG A 171 -16.18 -7.64 2.57
C ARG A 171 -15.30 -7.16 1.41
N ALA A 172 -13.98 -7.16 1.60
CA ALA A 172 -13.03 -6.80 0.54
C ALA A 172 -13.08 -7.79 -0.64
N GLU A 173 -13.22 -9.08 -0.38
CA GLU A 173 -13.36 -10.13 -1.41
C GLU A 173 -14.60 -9.94 -2.27
N GLU A 174 -15.77 -9.72 -1.64
CA GLU A 174 -17.04 -9.47 -2.37
C GLU A 174 -16.90 -8.29 -3.34
N VAL A 175 -16.26 -7.21 -2.91
CA VAL A 175 -16.07 -6.02 -3.74
C VAL A 175 -15.07 -6.30 -4.87
N ALA A 176 -13.95 -6.96 -4.59
CA ALA A 176 -12.97 -7.34 -5.60
C ALA A 176 -13.57 -8.25 -6.68
N LEU A 177 -14.38 -9.24 -6.29
CA LEU A 177 -15.09 -10.12 -7.22
C LEU A 177 -16.10 -9.35 -8.07
N SER A 178 -16.86 -8.42 -7.49
CA SER A 178 -17.84 -7.61 -8.21
C SER A 178 -17.22 -6.73 -9.29
N LYS A 179 -16.01 -6.23 -9.02
CA LYS A 179 -15.20 -5.43 -9.96
C LYS A 179 -14.41 -6.27 -10.97
N ARG A 180 -14.34 -7.58 -10.77
CA ARG A 180 -13.39 -8.47 -11.47
C ARG A 180 -11.94 -8.03 -11.25
N ASP A 181 -11.64 -7.47 -10.08
CA ASP A 181 -10.28 -7.09 -9.70
C ASP A 181 -9.55 -8.29 -9.13
N SER A 182 -8.93 -9.02 -10.03
CA SER A 182 -8.25 -10.27 -9.72
C SER A 182 -7.02 -10.08 -8.84
N LEU A 183 -6.40 -8.89 -8.83
CA LEU A 183 -5.26 -8.59 -7.96
C LEU A 183 -5.68 -8.41 -6.50
N TYR A 184 -6.68 -7.57 -6.25
CA TYR A 184 -7.23 -7.40 -4.89
C TYR A 184 -7.80 -8.69 -4.34
N TRP A 185 -8.54 -9.44 -5.16
CA TRP A 185 -9.04 -10.77 -4.79
C TRP A 185 -7.91 -11.70 -4.33
N ALA A 186 -6.82 -11.80 -5.09
CA ALA A 186 -5.69 -12.66 -4.73
C ALA A 186 -5.00 -12.22 -3.43
N LEU A 187 -4.85 -10.91 -3.20
CA LEU A 187 -4.29 -10.37 -1.97
C LEU A 187 -5.19 -10.66 -0.76
N VAL A 188 -6.50 -10.55 -0.92
CA VAL A 188 -7.47 -10.88 0.14
C VAL A 188 -7.40 -12.36 0.50
N LEU A 189 -7.36 -13.27 -0.48
CA LEU A 189 -7.24 -14.70 -0.21
C LEU A 189 -5.95 -15.07 0.53
N ILE A 190 -4.81 -14.43 0.21
CA ILE A 190 -3.57 -14.64 0.98
C ILE A 190 -3.76 -14.23 2.44
N ASN A 191 -4.41 -13.09 2.70
CA ASN A 191 -4.63 -12.63 4.07
C ASN A 191 -5.63 -13.51 4.82
N ARG A 192 -6.67 -14.02 4.15
CA ARG A 192 -7.63 -14.96 4.76
C ARG A 192 -6.95 -16.29 5.08
N ALA A 193 -6.13 -16.82 4.19
CA ALA A 193 -5.34 -18.02 4.47
C ALA A 193 -4.42 -17.81 5.69
N ASP A 194 -3.83 -16.64 5.85
CA ASP A 194 -3.03 -16.29 7.02
C ASP A 194 -3.88 -16.28 8.31
N ILE A 195 -5.10 -15.75 8.26
CA ILE A 195 -6.08 -15.84 9.38
C ILE A 195 -6.43 -17.28 9.70
N SER A 196 -6.74 -18.09 8.69
CA SER A 196 -7.06 -19.52 8.88
C SER A 196 -5.89 -20.24 9.55
N MET A 197 -4.65 -19.94 9.20
CA MET A 197 -3.48 -20.49 9.88
C MET A 197 -3.36 -20.04 11.35
N HIS A 198 -3.76 -18.79 11.67
CA HIS A 198 -3.76 -18.28 13.06
C HIS A 198 -4.87 -18.87 13.92
N LYS A 199 -6.04 -19.17 13.32
CA LYS A 199 -7.17 -19.79 14.04
C LYS A 199 -6.84 -21.19 14.57
N GLY A 200 -6.01 -21.96 13.88
CA GLY A 200 -5.58 -23.27 14.33
C GLY A 200 -5.47 -24.30 13.22
N LYS A 201 -5.00 -25.49 13.62
CA LYS A 201 -4.72 -26.58 12.67
C LYS A 201 -5.95 -27.09 11.93
N GLU A 202 -7.11 -26.97 12.52
CA GLU A 202 -8.41 -27.35 11.93
C GLU A 202 -8.77 -26.52 10.69
N TYR A 203 -8.16 -25.33 10.52
CA TYR A 203 -8.38 -24.43 9.38
C TYR A 203 -7.28 -24.51 8.31
N TYR A 204 -6.28 -25.38 8.48
CA TYR A 204 -5.14 -25.49 7.54
C TYR A 204 -5.54 -25.92 6.14
N GLU A 205 -6.55 -26.79 6.01
CA GLU A 205 -7.06 -27.21 4.70
C GLU A 205 -7.72 -26.03 3.96
N GLU A 206 -8.45 -25.17 4.67
CA GLU A 206 -9.03 -23.96 4.10
C GLU A 206 -7.94 -23.01 3.60
N ALA A 207 -6.92 -22.76 4.43
CA ALA A 207 -5.76 -21.95 4.05
C ALA A 207 -5.04 -22.49 2.80
N GLU A 208 -4.85 -23.81 2.71
CA GLU A 208 -4.25 -24.46 1.54
C GLU A 208 -5.06 -24.20 0.28
N ILE A 209 -6.38 -24.38 0.34
CA ILE A 209 -7.29 -24.16 -0.79
C ILE A 209 -7.20 -22.71 -1.28
N GLU A 210 -7.20 -21.73 -0.38
CA GLU A 210 -7.11 -20.32 -0.73
C GLU A 210 -5.77 -19.97 -1.40
N LEU A 211 -4.66 -20.44 -0.84
CA LEU A 211 -3.32 -20.22 -1.41
C LEU A 211 -3.14 -20.90 -2.78
N LEU A 212 -3.67 -22.10 -2.96
CA LEU A 212 -3.63 -22.80 -4.25
C LEU A 212 -4.44 -22.08 -5.32
N LYS A 213 -5.61 -21.49 -4.98
CA LYS A 213 -6.38 -20.64 -5.91
C LYS A 213 -5.56 -19.44 -6.37
N VAL A 214 -4.83 -18.78 -5.45
CA VAL A 214 -3.95 -17.66 -5.78
C VAL A 214 -2.81 -18.11 -6.70
N LEU A 215 -2.17 -19.25 -6.41
CA LEU A 215 -1.09 -19.77 -7.26
C LEU A 215 -1.58 -20.12 -8.66
N GLU A 216 -2.78 -20.71 -8.78
CA GLU A 216 -3.39 -20.99 -10.09
C GLU A 216 -3.65 -19.71 -10.87
N PHE A 217 -4.22 -18.70 -10.22
CA PHE A 217 -4.43 -17.36 -10.81
C PHE A 217 -3.12 -16.74 -11.33
N THR A 218 -2.00 -16.89 -10.61
CA THR A 218 -0.71 -16.32 -11.02
C THR A 218 -0.03 -17.08 -12.18
N LYS A 219 -0.53 -18.23 -12.63
CA LYS A 219 0.00 -18.93 -13.81
C LYS A 219 -0.29 -18.17 -15.10
N SER A 220 -1.43 -17.52 -15.19
CA SER A 220 -1.90 -16.77 -16.37
C SER A 220 -1.61 -15.28 -16.30
N ASN A 221 -1.07 -14.78 -15.19
CA ASN A 221 -0.88 -13.36 -14.93
C ASN A 221 0.50 -13.10 -14.33
N ASP A 222 1.15 -12.02 -14.77
CA ASP A 222 2.52 -11.67 -14.35
C ASP A 222 2.55 -10.92 -12.99
N TYR A 223 1.87 -11.49 -11.98
CA TYR A 223 1.88 -10.95 -10.62
C TYR A 223 2.94 -11.62 -9.75
N MET A 224 4.21 -11.43 -10.11
CA MET A 224 5.36 -12.08 -9.45
C MET A 224 5.43 -11.86 -7.94
N SER A 225 5.03 -10.68 -7.45
CA SER A 225 4.99 -10.39 -6.00
C SER A 225 3.92 -11.22 -5.28
N VAL A 226 2.73 -11.31 -5.85
CA VAL A 226 1.61 -12.10 -5.32
C VAL A 226 1.97 -13.58 -5.32
N LYS A 227 2.50 -14.08 -6.44
CA LYS A 227 2.97 -15.47 -6.55
C LYS A 227 3.97 -15.81 -5.46
N ARG A 228 4.96 -14.93 -5.25
CA ARG A 228 5.98 -15.10 -4.21
C ARG A 228 5.35 -15.18 -2.82
N THR A 229 4.47 -14.23 -2.48
CA THR A 229 3.83 -14.20 -1.16
C THR A 229 3.01 -15.48 -0.93
N ALA A 230 2.16 -15.85 -1.87
CA ALA A 230 1.36 -17.07 -1.77
C ALA A 230 2.24 -18.34 -1.65
N THR A 231 3.35 -18.42 -2.41
CA THR A 231 4.29 -19.56 -2.31
C THR A 231 4.93 -19.61 -0.93
N ASN A 232 5.39 -18.49 -0.38
CA ASN A 232 5.99 -18.46 0.96
C ASN A 232 4.97 -18.84 2.05
N SER A 233 3.73 -18.35 1.97
CA SER A 233 2.65 -18.75 2.89
C SER A 233 2.35 -20.24 2.80
N LEU A 234 2.32 -20.83 1.60
CA LEU A 234 2.07 -22.27 1.40
C LEU A 234 3.25 -23.13 1.89
N LEU A 235 4.48 -22.68 1.70
CA LEU A 235 5.67 -23.34 2.27
C LEU A 235 5.60 -23.39 3.80
N PHE A 236 5.24 -22.28 4.42
CA PHE A 236 5.07 -22.19 5.87
C PHE A 236 3.93 -23.09 6.35
N LEU A 237 2.80 -23.09 5.64
CA LEU A 237 1.66 -23.94 5.94
C LEU A 237 2.03 -25.43 5.89
N TYR A 238 2.69 -25.89 4.82
CA TYR A 238 3.12 -27.30 4.71
C TYR A 238 4.08 -27.71 5.82
N SER A 239 4.99 -26.81 6.22
CA SER A 239 5.87 -27.06 7.37
C SER A 239 5.07 -27.23 8.67
N ASN A 240 4.07 -26.39 8.92
CA ASN A 240 3.20 -26.46 10.10
C ASN A 240 2.28 -27.70 10.10
N MET A 241 1.88 -28.18 8.92
CA MET A 241 1.13 -29.43 8.75
C MET A 241 2.00 -30.69 8.92
N GLY A 242 3.33 -30.54 8.99
CA GLY A 242 4.26 -31.67 8.97
C GLY A 242 4.39 -32.33 7.58
N ARG A 243 3.87 -31.71 6.53
CA ARG A 243 3.97 -32.15 5.13
C ARG A 243 5.32 -31.73 4.54
N TYR A 244 6.39 -32.24 5.12
CA TYR A 244 7.76 -31.81 4.81
C TYR A 244 8.17 -32.12 3.37
N ASP A 245 7.72 -33.23 2.79
CA ASP A 245 8.01 -33.58 1.39
C ASP A 245 7.39 -32.56 0.42
N ASP A 246 6.14 -32.13 0.68
CA ASP A 246 5.48 -31.11 -0.12
C ASP A 246 6.20 -29.74 0.01
N ALA A 247 6.61 -29.36 1.23
CA ALA A 247 7.41 -28.17 1.46
C ALA A 247 8.75 -28.21 0.72
N ILE A 248 9.44 -29.37 0.71
CA ILE A 248 10.70 -29.56 0.02
C ILE A 248 10.52 -29.44 -1.49
N GLN A 249 9.51 -30.07 -2.05
CA GLN A 249 9.23 -30.02 -3.48
C GLN A 249 8.96 -28.56 -3.92
N LEU A 250 8.02 -27.88 -3.27
CA LEU A 250 7.63 -26.51 -3.56
C LEU A 250 8.80 -25.53 -3.36
N GLY A 251 9.54 -25.68 -2.27
CA GLY A 251 10.67 -24.82 -1.96
C GLY A 251 11.82 -24.94 -2.95
N ARG A 252 12.14 -26.15 -3.42
CA ARG A 252 13.14 -26.36 -4.47
C ARG A 252 12.73 -25.73 -5.78
N GLU A 253 11.49 -25.89 -6.20
CA GLU A 253 10.95 -25.26 -7.41
C GLU A 253 11.03 -23.73 -7.30
N TYR A 254 10.63 -23.18 -6.16
CA TYR A 254 10.69 -21.75 -5.90
C TYR A 254 12.12 -21.21 -5.97
N ILE A 255 13.08 -21.86 -5.31
CA ILE A 255 14.51 -21.45 -5.34
C ILE A 255 15.07 -21.51 -6.75
N TYR A 256 14.69 -22.51 -7.54
CA TYR A 256 15.17 -22.65 -8.92
C TYR A 256 14.66 -21.51 -9.82
N THR A 257 13.40 -21.10 -9.65
CA THR A 257 12.76 -20.07 -10.49
C THR A 257 13.12 -18.63 -10.09
N GLN A 258 13.58 -18.40 -8.85
CA GLN A 258 13.95 -17.08 -8.37
C GLN A 258 15.40 -16.74 -8.71
N SER A 259 15.61 -15.56 -9.33
CA SER A 259 16.97 -15.02 -9.58
C SER A 259 17.54 -14.28 -8.36
N ASP A 260 16.70 -13.63 -7.56
CA ASP A 260 17.10 -12.81 -6.42
C ASP A 260 17.34 -13.67 -5.17
N SER A 261 18.57 -13.66 -4.68
CA SER A 261 18.96 -14.45 -3.49
C SER A 261 18.28 -14.01 -2.21
N ILE A 262 17.92 -12.73 -2.07
CA ILE A 262 17.25 -12.21 -0.87
C ILE A 262 15.84 -12.80 -0.77
N LYS A 263 15.15 -12.89 -1.88
CA LYS A 263 13.79 -13.44 -1.95
C LYS A 263 13.71 -14.94 -1.66
N LYS A 264 14.86 -15.64 -1.64
CA LYS A 264 14.97 -17.07 -1.33
C LYS A 264 15.19 -17.38 0.15
N ILE A 265 15.45 -16.38 0.99
CA ILE A 265 15.90 -16.58 2.38
C ILE A 265 14.88 -17.43 3.17
N ASP A 266 13.60 -17.11 3.05
CA ASP A 266 12.53 -17.83 3.78
C ASP A 266 12.42 -19.28 3.30
N ALA A 267 12.52 -19.50 1.99
CA ALA A 267 12.51 -20.85 1.43
C ALA A 267 13.73 -21.68 1.89
N TYR A 268 14.90 -21.09 1.98
CA TYR A 268 16.08 -21.79 2.52
C TYR A 268 15.90 -22.14 4.00
N LEU A 269 15.26 -21.29 4.80
CA LEU A 269 14.94 -21.60 6.20
C LEU A 269 13.98 -22.78 6.28
N ILE A 270 12.84 -22.70 5.59
CA ILE A 270 11.79 -23.75 5.62
C ILE A 270 12.32 -25.09 5.12
N LEU A 271 13.14 -25.09 4.04
CA LEU A 271 13.80 -26.29 3.56
C LEU A 271 14.75 -26.89 4.60
N GLY A 272 15.54 -26.05 5.27
CA GLY A 272 16.41 -26.49 6.35
C GLY A 272 15.65 -27.15 7.47
N ASP A 273 14.56 -26.56 7.92
CA ASP A 273 13.69 -27.09 8.97
C ASP A 273 12.97 -28.37 8.52
N ALA A 274 12.47 -28.45 7.30
CA ALA A 274 11.82 -29.64 6.75
C ALA A 274 12.79 -30.83 6.69
N PHE A 275 14.01 -30.63 6.18
CA PHE A 275 15.04 -31.68 6.16
C PHE A 275 15.49 -32.10 7.55
N TYR A 276 15.57 -31.17 8.49
CA TYR A 276 15.87 -31.45 9.90
C TYR A 276 14.80 -32.38 10.52
N ASN A 277 13.52 -32.06 10.30
CA ASN A 277 12.41 -32.88 10.81
C ASN A 277 12.35 -34.27 10.17
N LEU A 278 12.84 -34.42 8.94
CA LEU A 278 13.02 -35.71 8.28
C LEU A 278 14.32 -36.44 8.67
N SER A 279 15.06 -35.92 9.63
CA SER A 279 16.38 -36.45 10.08
C SER A 279 17.45 -36.48 8.99
N GLN A 280 17.30 -35.65 7.93
CA GLN A 280 18.27 -35.50 6.85
C GLN A 280 19.23 -34.33 7.14
N ASN A 281 20.08 -34.52 8.15
CA ASN A 281 20.90 -33.48 8.77
C ASN A 281 21.87 -32.78 7.78
N ASP A 282 22.45 -33.50 6.82
CA ASP A 282 23.37 -32.93 5.84
C ASP A 282 22.65 -31.92 4.92
N SER A 283 21.45 -32.28 4.45
CA SER A 283 20.60 -31.40 3.65
C SER A 283 20.13 -30.19 4.46
N ALA A 284 19.70 -30.41 5.70
CA ALA A 284 19.29 -29.34 6.61
C ALA A 284 20.45 -28.33 6.80
N TYR A 285 21.65 -28.83 7.13
CA TYR A 285 22.84 -27.98 7.27
C TYR A 285 23.16 -27.19 6.01
N PHE A 286 23.08 -27.83 4.83
CA PHE A 286 23.35 -27.18 3.55
C PHE A 286 22.44 -25.95 3.33
N TYR A 287 21.12 -26.08 3.48
CA TYR A 287 20.16 -25.00 3.27
C TYR A 287 20.31 -23.89 4.32
N LEU A 288 20.48 -24.21 5.60
CA LEU A 288 20.67 -23.23 6.66
C LEU A 288 21.99 -22.48 6.51
N LYS A 289 23.06 -23.13 6.03
CA LYS A 289 24.34 -22.47 5.73
C LYS A 289 24.22 -21.46 4.61
N ILE A 290 23.49 -21.79 3.53
CA ILE A 290 23.23 -20.83 2.42
C ILE A 290 22.48 -19.61 2.94
N LYS A 291 21.39 -19.80 3.72
CA LYS A 291 20.66 -18.71 4.36
C LYS A 291 21.60 -17.81 5.15
N LYS A 292 22.46 -18.38 6.00
CA LYS A 292 23.41 -17.64 6.82
C LYS A 292 24.38 -16.81 5.97
N LEU A 293 24.94 -17.38 4.90
CA LEU A 293 25.86 -16.69 3.99
C LEU A 293 25.18 -15.49 3.30
N ILE A 294 23.94 -15.64 2.86
CA ILE A 294 23.18 -14.52 2.25
C ILE A 294 22.99 -13.39 3.27
N LEU A 295 22.62 -13.70 4.51
CA LEU A 295 22.43 -12.70 5.56
C LEU A 295 23.75 -11.98 5.93
N GLU A 296 24.88 -12.68 5.96
CA GLU A 296 26.20 -12.10 6.20
C GLU A 296 26.62 -11.14 5.06
N LEU A 297 26.37 -11.51 3.81
CA LEU A 297 26.62 -10.66 2.65
C LEU A 297 25.77 -9.38 2.65
N LEU A 298 24.51 -9.47 3.12
CA LEU A 298 23.64 -8.31 3.28
C LEU A 298 24.13 -7.37 4.38
N LYS A 299 24.57 -7.89 5.53
CA LYS A 299 25.17 -7.09 6.61
C LYS A 299 26.42 -6.36 6.16
N GLY A 300 27.30 -7.03 5.41
CA GLY A 300 28.53 -6.42 4.87
C GLY A 300 28.24 -5.32 3.81
N LYS A 301 27.11 -5.38 3.11
CA LYS A 301 26.67 -4.31 2.18
C LYS A 301 26.06 -3.11 2.89
N MET A 302 25.36 -3.33 4.03
CA MET A 302 24.77 -2.24 4.82
C MET A 302 25.80 -1.50 5.68
N TYR A 303 26.92 -2.13 6.04
CA TYR A 303 28.00 -1.55 6.84
C TYR A 303 29.36 -1.84 6.18
N PRO A 304 29.72 -1.13 5.10
CA PRO A 304 30.97 -1.42 4.39
C PRO A 304 32.23 -1.01 5.16
N ASN A 305 32.15 -0.38 6.32
CA ASN A 305 33.29 0.05 7.13
C ASN A 305 32.95 0.07 8.64
N PHE A 306 33.00 -1.08 9.29
CA PHE A 306 33.32 -1.21 10.72
C PHE A 306 34.28 -2.36 10.94
#